data_7874f8f4ce415e4c47d6658306464836
#
_entry.id   7874f8f4ce415e4c47d6658306464836
#
_cell.length_a   1.000
_cell.length_b   1.000
_cell.length_c   1.000
_cell.angle_alpha   90.00
_cell.angle_beta   90.00
_cell.angle_gamma   90.00
#
_symmetry.space_group_name_H-M   'P 1'
#
loop_
_entity.id
_entity.type
_entity.pdbx_description
1 polymer ?
#
loop_
_entity_poly.entity_id
_entity_poly.type
_entity_poly.pdbx_seq_one_letter_code
_entity_poly.pdbx_strand_id
1 'polypeptide(L)'
;MEQVLKKMVKELEKHPKDFNIGHVILAMFYAEGGLSRARLQELLGLGEGSVKSMIKYMKKHRLISTSRAGSKLTEKGVSMLSKIRVFVPKICRISLEYLSVGKINYAAVLRGIKISEILRIRDMVVRFGGTGAVLLFYKDGSVEVPYVTNDLKSISDRDHIKICEIGPKEGDSIIIVGGEDKASTLKALGSVLLELLAHQA
;
A
#
# COMPACT_ATOMS: atom_id res chain seq x y z
N MET A 1 -2.75 -11.66 13.13
CA MET A 1 -2.56 -10.41 12.38
C MET A 1 -3.80 -9.52 12.52
N GLU A 2 -4.96 -10.00 12.17
CA GLU A 2 -6.23 -9.26 12.17
C GLU A 2 -6.56 -8.58 13.50
N GLN A 3 -6.55 -9.30 14.61
CA GLN A 3 -6.84 -8.73 15.95
C GLN A 3 -5.91 -7.56 16.31
N VAL A 4 -4.62 -7.65 15.93
CA VAL A 4 -3.66 -6.58 16.17
C VAL A 4 -3.99 -5.36 15.31
N LEU A 5 -4.27 -5.56 14.02
CA LEU A 5 -4.67 -4.48 13.11
C LEU A 5 -5.98 -3.84 13.56
N LYS A 6 -7.01 -4.62 13.88
CA LYS A 6 -8.30 -4.09 14.39
C LYS A 6 -8.13 -3.25 15.66
N LYS A 7 -7.28 -3.70 16.60
CA LYS A 7 -6.98 -2.94 17.81
C LYS A 7 -6.30 -1.61 17.50
N MET A 8 -5.33 -1.63 16.58
CA MET A 8 -4.60 -0.42 16.17
C MET A 8 -5.51 0.58 15.45
N VAL A 9 -6.40 0.09 14.56
CA VAL A 9 -7.40 0.92 13.89
C VAL A 9 -8.28 1.64 14.92
N LYS A 10 -8.93 0.88 15.82
CA LYS A 10 -9.80 1.44 16.86
C LYS A 10 -9.10 2.49 17.75
N GLU A 11 -7.81 2.32 18.00
CA GLU A 11 -7.05 3.30 18.77
C GLU A 11 -6.84 4.60 17.98
N LEU A 12 -6.53 4.53 16.68
CA LEU A 12 -6.36 5.72 15.84
C LEU A 12 -7.67 6.44 15.54
N GLU A 13 -8.78 5.70 15.45
CA GLU A 13 -10.13 6.29 15.32
C GLU A 13 -10.50 7.12 16.55
N LYS A 14 -10.17 6.65 17.77
CA LYS A 14 -10.41 7.39 19.01
C LYS A 14 -9.53 8.64 19.17
N HIS A 15 -8.35 8.61 18.57
CA HIS A 15 -7.37 9.68 18.65
C HIS A 15 -6.83 9.99 17.25
N PRO A 16 -7.61 10.74 16.43
CA PRO A 16 -7.23 11.06 15.05
C PRO A 16 -5.82 11.66 14.97
N LYS A 17 -5.07 11.22 13.98
CA LYS A 17 -3.71 11.65 13.65
C LYS A 17 -3.64 12.03 12.19
N ASP A 18 -2.58 12.75 11.80
CA ASP A 18 -2.30 13.06 10.40
C ASP A 18 -1.88 11.82 9.58
N PHE A 19 -1.68 10.68 10.25
CA PHE A 19 -1.42 9.37 9.65
C PHE A 19 -2.47 8.34 10.04
N ASN A 20 -2.65 7.31 9.24
CA ASN A 20 -3.53 6.17 9.48
C ASN A 20 -2.74 4.86 9.54
N ILE A 21 -3.43 3.74 9.77
CA ILE A 21 -2.79 2.40 9.80
C ILE A 21 -2.17 2.05 8.45
N GLY A 22 -2.71 2.54 7.33
CA GLY A 22 -2.10 2.38 6.03
C GLY A 22 -0.66 2.90 5.98
N HIS A 23 -0.42 4.10 6.52
CA HIS A 23 0.94 4.64 6.64
C HIS A 23 1.82 3.77 7.55
N VAL A 24 1.27 3.19 8.61
CA VAL A 24 2.02 2.26 9.48
C VAL A 24 2.44 1.01 8.73
N ILE A 25 1.54 0.42 7.94
CA ILE A 25 1.84 -0.73 7.07
C ILE A 25 2.96 -0.36 6.09
N LEU A 26 2.82 0.76 5.38
CA LEU A 26 3.82 1.23 4.42
C LEU A 26 5.18 1.52 5.11
N ALA A 27 5.15 2.14 6.30
CA ALA A 27 6.36 2.36 7.09
C ALA A 27 7.07 1.05 7.43
N MET A 28 6.32 -0.03 7.71
CA MET A 28 6.91 -1.36 7.96
C MET A 28 7.61 -1.91 6.71
N PHE A 29 7.01 -1.77 5.51
CA PHE A 29 7.66 -2.15 4.26
C PHE A 29 9.00 -1.42 4.05
N TYR A 30 9.05 -0.13 4.39
CA TYR A 30 10.26 0.68 4.23
C TYR A 30 11.30 0.48 5.35
N ALA A 31 10.87 0.08 6.56
CA ALA A 31 11.74 -0.02 7.74
C ALA A 31 12.53 -1.33 7.83
N GLU A 32 12.38 -2.26 6.90
CA GLU A 32 13.02 -3.58 6.95
C GLU A 32 14.55 -3.48 7.00
N GLY A 33 15.16 -2.62 6.19
CA GLY A 33 16.61 -2.36 6.20
C GLY A 33 17.10 -1.36 7.25
N GLY A 34 16.20 -0.84 8.08
CA GLY A 34 16.46 0.29 8.98
C GLY A 34 16.32 1.63 8.28
N LEU A 35 15.63 2.57 8.91
CA LEU A 35 15.36 3.88 8.33
C LEU A 35 15.54 5.02 9.33
N SER A 36 16.12 6.11 8.84
CA SER A 36 16.10 7.39 9.55
C SER A 36 14.70 8.03 9.50
N ARG A 37 14.44 8.94 10.45
CA ARG A 37 13.18 9.71 10.46
C ARG A 37 13.02 10.53 9.19
N ALA A 38 14.07 11.21 8.73
CA ALA A 38 14.05 12.00 7.51
C ALA A 38 13.70 11.14 6.28
N ARG A 39 14.25 9.94 6.20
CA ARG A 39 13.92 9.03 5.09
C ARG A 39 12.47 8.55 5.12
N LEU A 40 11.89 8.30 6.31
CA LEU A 40 10.46 7.99 6.45
C LEU A 40 9.57 9.16 6.01
N GLN A 41 9.95 10.41 6.36
CA GLN A 41 9.24 11.60 5.86
C GLN A 41 9.21 11.65 4.34
N GLU A 42 10.37 11.50 3.72
CA GLU A 42 10.52 11.51 2.27
C GLU A 42 9.71 10.40 1.60
N LEU A 43 9.79 9.17 2.12
CA LEU A 43 9.11 8.00 1.56
C LEU A 43 7.59 8.07 1.68
N LEU A 44 7.08 8.57 2.81
CA LEU A 44 5.64 8.64 3.09
C LEU A 44 5.00 9.98 2.70
N GLY A 45 5.80 11.01 2.44
CA GLY A 45 5.28 12.36 2.16
C GLY A 45 4.65 13.04 3.38
N LEU A 46 4.94 12.58 4.59
CA LEU A 46 4.37 13.11 5.83
C LEU A 46 5.27 14.19 6.45
N GLY A 47 4.68 15.14 7.16
CA GLY A 47 5.39 16.13 7.94
C GLY A 47 6.17 15.51 9.13
N GLU A 48 7.18 16.25 9.64
CA GLU A 48 8.04 15.78 10.74
C GLU A 48 7.26 15.37 11.99
N GLY A 49 6.29 16.18 12.40
CA GLY A 49 5.43 15.91 13.56
C GLY A 49 4.64 14.62 13.41
N SER A 50 4.08 14.38 12.21
CA SER A 50 3.31 13.18 11.89
C SER A 50 4.18 11.94 11.92
N VAL A 51 5.38 11.98 11.33
CA VAL A 51 6.34 10.87 11.38
C VAL A 51 6.82 10.60 12.81
N LYS A 52 7.10 11.65 13.61
CA LYS A 52 7.47 11.50 15.03
C LYS A 52 6.34 10.81 15.81
N SER A 53 5.11 11.22 15.60
CA SER A 53 3.92 10.63 16.23
C SER A 53 3.70 9.18 15.80
N MET A 54 3.88 8.88 14.51
CA MET A 54 3.79 7.53 13.95
C MET A 54 4.88 6.61 14.52
N ILE A 55 6.12 7.06 14.60
CA ILE A 55 7.21 6.29 15.23
C ILE A 55 6.89 6.00 16.70
N LYS A 56 6.39 6.99 17.47
CA LYS A 56 5.96 6.79 18.86
C LYS A 56 4.87 5.74 18.96
N TYR A 57 3.90 5.79 18.06
CA TYR A 57 2.80 4.84 17.95
C TYR A 57 3.30 3.42 17.64
N MET A 58 4.17 3.26 16.63
CA MET A 58 4.75 1.98 16.25
C MET A 58 5.58 1.37 17.39
N LYS A 59 6.32 2.19 18.15
CA LYS A 59 7.05 1.75 19.39
C LYS A 59 6.09 1.26 20.45
N LYS A 60 4.99 1.98 20.74
CA LYS A 60 3.95 1.57 21.69
C LYS A 60 3.43 0.16 21.37
N HIS A 61 3.25 -0.13 20.09
CA HIS A 61 2.80 -1.45 19.63
C HIS A 61 3.92 -2.48 19.46
N ARG A 62 5.16 -2.11 19.81
CA ARG A 62 6.36 -2.96 19.69
C ARG A 62 6.62 -3.43 18.28
N LEU A 63 6.33 -2.61 17.27
CA LEU A 63 6.59 -2.93 15.85
C LEU A 63 7.99 -2.51 15.43
N ILE A 64 8.51 -1.44 16.03
CA ILE A 64 9.86 -0.92 15.78
C ILE A 64 10.60 -0.66 17.07
N SER A 65 11.92 -0.73 17.00
CA SER A 65 12.88 -0.17 17.96
C SER A 65 13.59 1.02 17.30
N THR A 66 14.09 1.95 18.12
CA THR A 66 14.84 3.12 17.65
C THR A 66 16.18 3.20 18.34
N SER A 67 17.23 3.52 17.59
CA SER A 67 18.59 3.76 18.06
C SER A 67 19.11 5.07 17.44
N ARG A 68 20.38 5.41 17.72
CA ARG A 68 21.07 6.52 17.04
C ARG A 68 21.18 6.30 15.52
N ALA A 69 21.25 5.04 15.08
CA ALA A 69 21.30 4.65 13.66
C ALA A 69 19.93 4.68 12.94
N GLY A 70 18.83 4.97 13.66
CA GLY A 70 17.48 5.03 13.08
C GLY A 70 16.51 4.03 13.70
N SER A 71 15.44 3.75 12.97
CA SER A 71 14.36 2.83 13.35
C SER A 71 14.52 1.51 12.60
N LYS A 72 14.36 0.38 13.33
CA LYS A 72 14.35 -0.98 12.75
C LYS A 72 13.12 -1.73 13.21
N LEU A 73 12.64 -2.67 12.41
CA LEU A 73 11.59 -3.58 12.85
C LEU A 73 12.07 -4.44 14.04
N THR A 74 11.18 -4.68 14.99
CA THR A 74 11.37 -5.70 16.02
C THR A 74 11.01 -7.07 15.46
N GLU A 75 11.28 -8.16 16.18
CA GLU A 75 10.81 -9.50 15.82
C GLU A 75 9.30 -9.54 15.57
N LYS A 76 8.52 -8.85 16.44
CA LYS A 76 7.08 -8.70 16.24
C LYS A 76 6.74 -7.95 14.95
N GLY A 77 7.48 -6.88 14.65
CA GLY A 77 7.33 -6.11 13.42
C GLY A 77 7.65 -6.95 12.17
N VAL A 78 8.76 -7.69 12.19
CA VAL A 78 9.15 -8.61 11.12
C VAL A 78 8.08 -9.69 10.91
N SER A 79 7.64 -10.35 11.99
CA SER A 79 6.60 -11.38 11.93
C SER A 79 5.28 -10.83 11.35
N MET A 80 4.89 -9.60 11.73
CA MET A 80 3.70 -8.97 11.19
C MET A 80 3.86 -8.62 9.71
N LEU A 81 4.99 -8.05 9.31
CA LEU A 81 5.29 -7.72 7.91
C LEU A 81 5.32 -8.98 7.03
N SER A 82 5.93 -10.07 7.51
CA SER A 82 5.93 -11.35 6.79
C SER A 82 4.53 -11.87 6.50
N LYS A 83 3.61 -11.76 7.48
CA LYS A 83 2.20 -12.13 7.28
C LYS A 83 1.48 -11.22 6.27
N ILE A 84 1.77 -9.93 6.28
CA ILE A 84 1.22 -8.98 5.30
C ILE A 84 1.74 -9.32 3.89
N ARG A 85 3.03 -9.65 3.76
CA ARG A 85 3.66 -9.97 2.47
C ARG A 85 3.16 -11.24 1.80
N VAL A 86 2.54 -12.15 2.55
CA VAL A 86 1.83 -13.29 1.94
C VAL A 86 0.75 -12.79 0.98
N PHE A 87 0.02 -11.75 1.36
CA PHE A 87 -1.09 -11.18 0.60
C PHE A 87 -0.69 -9.96 -0.24
N VAL A 88 0.30 -9.19 0.23
CA VAL A 88 0.80 -7.98 -0.44
C VAL A 88 2.32 -8.09 -0.60
N PRO A 89 2.80 -8.87 -1.58
CA PRO A 89 4.24 -9.13 -1.72
C PRO A 89 5.04 -7.90 -2.14
N LYS A 90 4.44 -6.95 -2.86
CA LYS A 90 5.15 -5.77 -3.36
C LYS A 90 4.27 -4.53 -3.39
N ILE A 91 4.87 -3.40 -3.03
CA ILE A 91 4.31 -2.06 -3.19
C ILE A 91 5.41 -1.19 -3.80
N CYS A 92 5.11 -0.46 -4.87
CA CYS A 92 6.08 0.43 -5.52
C CYS A 92 5.40 1.64 -6.16
N ARG A 93 6.17 2.71 -6.32
CA ARG A 93 5.78 3.82 -7.19
C ARG A 93 5.87 3.35 -8.64
N ILE A 94 4.91 3.74 -9.47
CA ILE A 94 4.87 3.39 -10.88
C ILE A 94 4.52 4.62 -11.72
N SER A 95 5.12 4.71 -12.90
CA SER A 95 4.81 5.74 -13.89
C SER A 95 4.13 5.07 -15.08
N LEU A 96 2.88 5.41 -15.31
CA LEU A 96 2.01 4.85 -16.34
C LEU A 96 1.53 5.97 -17.26
N GLU A 97 1.21 5.62 -18.51
CA GLU A 97 0.68 6.56 -19.50
C GLU A 97 -0.83 6.39 -19.60
N TYR A 98 -1.30 5.23 -20.01
CA TYR A 98 -2.71 4.94 -20.24
C TYR A 98 -3.48 4.68 -18.93
N LEU A 99 -2.89 3.92 -18.02
CA LEU A 99 -3.51 3.55 -16.74
C LEU A 99 -3.24 4.55 -15.60
N SER A 100 -2.68 5.74 -15.93
CA SER A 100 -2.42 6.76 -14.92
C SER A 100 -3.74 7.33 -14.38
N VAL A 101 -3.92 7.28 -13.07
CA VAL A 101 -5.12 7.79 -12.38
C VAL A 101 -4.83 8.96 -11.45
N GLY A 102 -3.66 9.55 -11.56
CA GLY A 102 -3.24 10.73 -10.80
C GLY A 102 -1.82 11.18 -11.15
N LYS A 103 -1.39 12.32 -10.63
CA LYS A 103 0.00 12.82 -10.83
C LYS A 103 1.04 11.86 -10.26
N ILE A 104 0.69 11.18 -9.18
CA ILE A 104 1.54 10.18 -8.53
C ILE A 104 0.74 8.90 -8.45
N ASN A 105 1.32 7.81 -8.99
CA ASN A 105 0.70 6.49 -8.94
C ASN A 105 1.57 5.52 -8.14
N TYR A 106 0.92 4.69 -7.34
CA TYR A 106 1.51 3.55 -6.65
C TYR A 106 0.76 2.28 -7.01
N ALA A 107 1.52 1.21 -7.21
CA ALA A 107 0.97 -0.13 -7.44
C ALA A 107 1.23 -1.02 -6.22
N ALA A 108 0.28 -1.90 -5.92
CA ALA A 108 0.46 -3.01 -5.00
C ALA A 108 0.03 -4.31 -5.66
N VAL A 109 0.87 -5.33 -5.54
CA VAL A 109 0.53 -6.70 -5.94
C VAL A 109 -0.27 -7.35 -4.82
N LEU A 110 -1.38 -7.99 -5.16
CA LEU A 110 -2.32 -8.63 -4.24
C LEU A 110 -2.39 -10.11 -4.59
N ARG A 111 -2.04 -10.96 -3.65
CA ARG A 111 -1.96 -12.41 -3.83
C ARG A 111 -3.00 -13.14 -3.01
N GLY A 112 -3.77 -14.04 -3.64
CA GLY A 112 -4.79 -14.82 -2.97
C GLY A 112 -5.95 -13.98 -2.41
N ILE A 113 -6.08 -12.72 -2.81
CA ILE A 113 -7.16 -11.81 -2.41
C ILE A 113 -8.21 -11.80 -3.51
N LYS A 114 -9.42 -12.26 -3.20
CA LYS A 114 -10.56 -12.14 -4.12
C LYS A 114 -11.14 -10.73 -4.02
N ILE A 115 -11.18 -10.03 -5.15
CA ILE A 115 -11.76 -8.69 -5.25
C ILE A 115 -13.02 -8.78 -6.08
N SER A 116 -14.18 -8.62 -5.45
CA SER A 116 -15.50 -8.67 -6.10
C SER A 116 -16.10 -7.29 -6.34
N GLU A 117 -15.70 -6.29 -5.57
CA GLU A 117 -16.33 -4.96 -5.55
C GLU A 117 -15.36 -3.86 -6.00
N ILE A 118 -15.05 -3.81 -7.31
CA ILE A 118 -14.07 -2.85 -7.87
C ILE A 118 -14.49 -1.40 -7.61
N LEU A 119 -15.79 -1.09 -7.77
CA LEU A 119 -16.31 0.26 -7.55
C LEU A 119 -16.14 0.72 -6.10
N ARG A 120 -16.38 -0.18 -5.13
CA ARG A 120 -16.19 0.12 -3.70
C ARG A 120 -14.73 0.48 -3.38
N ILE A 121 -13.77 -0.22 -4.02
CA ILE A 121 -12.35 0.09 -3.85
C ILE A 121 -12.03 1.48 -4.39
N ARG A 122 -12.54 1.83 -5.59
CA ARG A 122 -12.37 3.15 -6.17
C ARG A 122 -12.95 4.25 -5.28
N ASP A 123 -14.17 4.06 -4.79
CA ASP A 123 -14.83 5.02 -3.89
C ASP A 123 -14.05 5.20 -2.59
N MET A 124 -13.50 4.12 -2.06
CA MET A 124 -12.63 4.17 -0.89
C MET A 124 -11.37 4.98 -1.16
N VAL A 125 -10.71 4.79 -2.31
CA VAL A 125 -9.52 5.56 -2.70
C VAL A 125 -9.84 7.06 -2.71
N VAL A 126 -10.96 7.45 -3.33
CA VAL A 126 -11.39 8.86 -3.38
C VAL A 126 -11.70 9.39 -1.97
N ARG A 127 -12.41 8.62 -1.14
CA ARG A 127 -12.72 8.98 0.25
C ARG A 127 -11.47 9.27 1.09
N PHE A 128 -10.36 8.56 0.83
CA PHE A 128 -9.10 8.75 1.55
C PHE A 128 -8.13 9.72 0.87
N GLY A 129 -8.59 10.47 -0.14
CA GLY A 129 -7.86 11.56 -0.77
C GLY A 129 -7.05 11.18 -1.99
N GLY A 130 -7.24 9.97 -2.54
CA GLY A 130 -6.74 9.62 -3.86
C GLY A 130 -7.64 10.16 -4.97
N THR A 131 -7.13 10.18 -6.19
CA THR A 131 -7.86 10.63 -7.40
C THR A 131 -8.60 9.48 -8.07
N GLY A 132 -8.16 8.24 -7.90
CA GLY A 132 -8.78 7.06 -8.47
C GLY A 132 -7.96 5.80 -8.26
N ALA A 133 -8.52 4.68 -8.72
CA ALA A 133 -7.86 3.39 -8.72
C ALA A 133 -8.19 2.59 -9.98
N VAL A 134 -7.24 1.78 -10.43
CA VAL A 134 -7.44 0.73 -11.43
C VAL A 134 -7.07 -0.61 -10.81
N LEU A 135 -7.89 -1.61 -11.06
CA LEU A 135 -7.61 -2.99 -10.70
C LEU A 135 -7.25 -3.77 -11.96
N LEU A 136 -6.21 -4.58 -11.88
CA LEU A 136 -5.72 -5.43 -12.95
C LEU A 136 -5.64 -6.87 -12.46
N PHE A 137 -5.80 -7.82 -13.35
CA PHE A 137 -5.56 -9.24 -13.10
C PHE A 137 -4.41 -9.73 -13.97
N TYR A 138 -3.50 -10.51 -13.36
CA TYR A 138 -2.42 -11.17 -14.08
C TYR A 138 -2.79 -12.63 -14.29
N LYS A 139 -3.03 -13.00 -15.54
CA LYS A 139 -3.50 -14.33 -15.93
C LYS A 139 -2.93 -14.75 -17.28
N ASP A 140 -2.52 -16.01 -17.40
CA ASP A 140 -1.97 -16.61 -18.63
C ASP A 140 -0.82 -15.78 -19.26
N GLY A 141 0.01 -15.15 -18.39
CA GLY A 141 1.11 -14.29 -18.82
C GLY A 141 0.66 -12.91 -19.34
N SER A 142 -0.62 -12.57 -19.27
CA SER A 142 -1.21 -11.31 -19.73
C SER A 142 -1.74 -10.47 -18.56
N VAL A 143 -1.92 -9.19 -18.80
CA VAL A 143 -2.51 -8.23 -17.86
C VAL A 143 -3.91 -7.85 -18.36
N GLU A 144 -4.91 -8.32 -17.65
CA GLU A 144 -6.31 -7.98 -17.91
C GLU A 144 -6.69 -6.68 -17.19
N VAL A 145 -7.37 -5.78 -17.89
CA VAL A 145 -8.04 -4.60 -17.34
C VAL A 145 -9.56 -4.87 -17.36
N PRO A 146 -10.20 -5.17 -16.22
CA PRO A 146 -11.61 -5.54 -16.18
C PRO A 146 -12.51 -4.53 -16.88
N TYR A 147 -13.44 -5.02 -17.68
CA TYR A 147 -14.39 -4.24 -18.49
C TYR A 147 -13.76 -3.40 -19.63
N VAL A 148 -12.44 -3.48 -19.85
CA VAL A 148 -11.73 -2.72 -20.88
C VAL A 148 -11.06 -3.64 -21.88
N THR A 149 -10.18 -4.54 -21.42
CA THR A 149 -9.46 -5.48 -22.28
C THR A 149 -8.99 -6.70 -21.50
N ASN A 150 -8.92 -7.83 -22.18
CA ASN A 150 -8.29 -9.05 -21.63
C ASN A 150 -6.76 -9.04 -21.81
N ASP A 151 -6.23 -8.10 -22.59
CA ASP A 151 -4.79 -7.94 -22.80
C ASP A 151 -4.41 -6.45 -22.88
N LEU A 152 -3.81 -5.94 -21.82
CA LEU A 152 -3.31 -4.56 -21.73
C LEU A 152 -2.31 -4.23 -22.85
N LYS A 153 -1.53 -5.23 -23.30
CA LYS A 153 -0.52 -5.03 -24.34
C LYS A 153 -1.15 -4.53 -25.64
N SER A 154 -2.38 -4.93 -25.95
CA SER A 154 -3.11 -4.49 -27.14
C SER A 154 -3.46 -3.00 -27.13
N ILE A 155 -3.50 -2.37 -25.94
CA ILE A 155 -3.84 -0.96 -25.74
C ILE A 155 -2.58 -0.13 -25.43
N SER A 156 -1.72 -0.63 -24.54
CA SER A 156 -0.50 0.06 -24.11
C SER A 156 0.59 -0.95 -23.78
N ASP A 157 1.50 -1.16 -24.73
CA ASP A 157 2.68 -2.02 -24.53
C ASP A 157 3.59 -1.48 -23.42
N ARG A 158 3.72 -0.15 -23.31
CA ARG A 158 4.52 0.50 -22.25
C ARG A 158 3.99 0.22 -20.86
N ASP A 159 2.69 0.37 -20.65
CA ASP A 159 2.09 0.12 -19.33
C ASP A 159 2.13 -1.38 -19.02
N HIS A 160 1.91 -2.24 -20.02
CA HIS A 160 2.06 -3.69 -19.86
C HIS A 160 3.47 -4.06 -19.36
N ILE A 161 4.52 -3.55 -20.01
CA ILE A 161 5.93 -3.79 -19.61
C ILE A 161 6.13 -3.32 -18.15
N LYS A 162 5.66 -2.11 -17.80
CA LYS A 162 5.82 -1.56 -16.45
C LYS A 162 5.11 -2.40 -15.39
N ILE A 163 3.94 -2.93 -15.68
CA ILE A 163 3.22 -3.84 -14.78
C ILE A 163 3.97 -5.16 -14.63
N CYS A 164 4.46 -5.75 -15.72
CA CYS A 164 5.24 -6.99 -15.68
C CYS A 164 6.57 -6.83 -14.90
N GLU A 165 7.25 -5.66 -14.97
CA GLU A 165 8.46 -5.34 -14.19
C GLU A 165 8.20 -5.34 -12.66
N ILE A 166 6.96 -5.14 -12.21
CA ILE A 166 6.61 -5.31 -10.80
C ILE A 166 6.78 -6.76 -10.34
N GLY A 167 6.65 -7.72 -11.26
CA GLY A 167 6.81 -9.14 -11.02
C GLY A 167 5.56 -9.80 -10.41
N PRO A 168 4.35 -9.55 -10.94
CA PRO A 168 3.17 -10.31 -10.55
C PRO A 168 3.35 -11.78 -10.93
N LYS A 169 2.69 -12.67 -10.22
CA LYS A 169 2.60 -14.10 -10.53
C LYS A 169 1.21 -14.45 -11.01
N GLU A 170 1.09 -15.61 -11.64
CA GLU A 170 -0.18 -16.16 -12.09
C GLU A 170 -1.25 -16.12 -10.97
N GLY A 171 -2.41 -15.54 -11.30
CA GLY A 171 -3.53 -15.34 -10.38
C GLY A 171 -3.40 -14.14 -9.42
N ASP A 172 -2.29 -13.37 -9.48
CA ASP A 172 -2.19 -12.13 -8.71
C ASP A 172 -3.10 -11.05 -9.29
N SER A 173 -3.65 -10.21 -8.41
CA SER A 173 -4.26 -8.93 -8.80
C SER A 173 -3.27 -7.80 -8.56
N ILE A 174 -3.39 -6.71 -9.30
CA ILE A 174 -2.59 -5.50 -9.09
C ILE A 174 -3.55 -4.33 -8.92
N ILE A 175 -3.43 -3.60 -7.83
CA ILE A 175 -4.14 -2.34 -7.66
C ILE A 175 -3.20 -1.18 -7.92
N ILE A 176 -3.64 -0.25 -8.77
CA ILE A 176 -2.98 1.04 -9.01
C ILE A 176 -3.83 2.10 -8.33
N VAL A 177 -3.21 2.90 -7.48
CA VAL A 177 -3.86 4.03 -6.79
C VAL A 177 -3.14 5.31 -7.18
N GLY A 178 -3.90 6.31 -7.61
CA GLY A 178 -3.40 7.64 -7.96
C GLY A 178 -3.79 8.71 -6.95
N GLY A 179 -3.06 9.81 -6.99
CA GLY A 179 -3.32 11.00 -6.20
C GLY A 179 -2.55 12.23 -6.71
N GLU A 180 -2.86 13.40 -6.17
CA GLU A 180 -2.20 14.65 -6.51
C GLU A 180 -0.79 14.75 -5.89
N ASP A 181 -0.62 14.19 -4.69
CA ASP A 181 0.63 14.17 -3.94
C ASP A 181 0.90 12.78 -3.32
N LYS A 182 2.11 12.59 -2.84
CA LYS A 182 2.56 11.33 -2.27
C LYS A 182 1.80 10.93 -1.01
N ALA A 183 1.54 11.87 -0.11
CA ALA A 183 0.92 11.58 1.18
C ALA A 183 -0.52 11.10 1.00
N SER A 184 -1.33 11.82 0.20
CA SER A 184 -2.71 11.45 -0.10
C SER A 184 -2.79 10.11 -0.84
N THR A 185 -1.92 9.89 -1.84
CA THR A 185 -1.86 8.63 -2.59
C THR A 185 -1.56 7.44 -1.67
N LEU A 186 -0.55 7.55 -0.82
CA LEU A 186 -0.15 6.48 0.10
C LEU A 186 -1.16 6.29 1.23
N LYS A 187 -1.83 7.35 1.69
CA LYS A 187 -2.94 7.25 2.63
C LYS A 187 -4.10 6.43 2.04
N ALA A 188 -4.47 6.73 0.80
CA ALA A 188 -5.53 6.01 0.09
C ALA A 188 -5.14 4.55 -0.14
N LEU A 189 -3.95 4.28 -0.70
CA LEU A 189 -3.46 2.93 -0.92
C LEU A 189 -3.44 2.12 0.39
N GLY A 190 -2.84 2.69 1.44
CA GLY A 190 -2.75 2.00 2.72
C GLY A 190 -4.11 1.69 3.35
N SER A 191 -5.12 2.56 3.14
CA SER A 191 -6.50 2.33 3.62
C SER A 191 -7.17 1.18 2.87
N VAL A 192 -6.99 1.11 1.55
CA VAL A 192 -7.48 0.00 0.74
C VAL A 192 -6.81 -1.31 1.13
N LEU A 193 -5.48 -1.32 1.28
CA LEU A 193 -4.76 -2.52 1.71
C LEU A 193 -5.22 -3.01 3.08
N LEU A 194 -5.49 -2.10 4.02
CA LEU A 194 -6.02 -2.45 5.34
C LEU A 194 -7.38 -3.14 5.24
N GLU A 195 -8.29 -2.59 4.45
CA GLU A 195 -9.62 -3.17 4.23
C GLU A 195 -9.53 -4.56 3.59
N LEU A 196 -8.74 -4.70 2.53
CA LEU A 196 -8.54 -5.98 1.86
C LEU A 196 -7.93 -7.04 2.78
N LEU A 197 -6.96 -6.67 3.62
CA LEU A 197 -6.34 -7.58 4.58
C LEU A 197 -7.26 -7.95 5.75
N ALA A 198 -8.20 -7.09 6.12
CA ALA A 198 -9.16 -7.37 7.19
C ALA A 198 -10.19 -8.45 6.82
N HIS A 199 -10.44 -8.65 5.52
CA HIS A 199 -11.41 -9.63 5.01
C HIS A 199 -10.76 -10.98 4.65
N GLN A 200 -9.42 -11.14 4.81
CA GLN A 200 -8.68 -12.38 4.48
C GLN A 200 -8.33 -13.23 5.71
N ALA A 201 -8.91 -12.95 6.88
CA ALA A 201 -8.56 -13.64 8.13
C ALA A 201 -9.73 -14.45 8.67
#